data_8c1f354c6eb8a334e063a6b4014e1511
#
_entry.id   8c1f354c6eb8a334e063a6b4014e1511
#
_cell.length_a   1.000
_cell.length_b   1.000
_cell.length_c   1.000
_cell.angle_alpha   90.00
_cell.angle_beta   90.00
_cell.angle_gamma   90.00
#
_symmetry.space_group_name_H-M   'P 1'
#
loop_
_entity.id
_entity.type
_entity.pdbx_description
1 polymer ?
#
loop_
_entity_poly.entity_id
_entity_poly.type
_entity_poly.pdbx_seq_one_letter_code
_entity_poly.pdbx_strand_id
1 'polypeptide(L)'
;MSIYLSHQLTESHMHLKSSFKLLVFALFVGVSTQVSAQTVDEIVSKHIKAMGGEDKLSKLQSMKITAEMDVMNMKVPINTTIIQNQGFRSETVVQGVTIVQAINGNTGWSINPMAGQAKATALPEEAVKSMASETDLTGLYNYKQKGYQLMLDGEEDLAGAKVYKVTMTLKNGVKRINYISKDTFYILKIVAKTNVNGQDIESENMQSDFRQVDGIYYPFTSEVSTSAMPGTKMALNIKTLEVNPKIDPAIFAMPN
;
A
#
# COMPACT_ATOMS: atom_id res chain seq x y z
N MET A 1 -12.12 60.07 -76.52
CA MET A 1 -11.79 60.71 -75.26
C MET A 1 -12.77 60.15 -74.24
N SER A 2 -12.50 58.98 -73.78
CA SER A 2 -13.23 58.39 -72.65
C SER A 2 -12.62 57.02 -72.33
N ILE A 3 -11.61 56.96 -71.51
CA ILE A 3 -11.15 55.74 -70.81
C ILE A 3 -10.20 56.25 -69.68
N TYR A 4 -10.76 56.60 -68.54
CA TYR A 4 -9.98 56.76 -67.29
C TYR A 4 -11.01 57.02 -66.15
N LEU A 5 -11.71 56.01 -65.71
CA LEU A 5 -12.45 56.05 -64.40
C LEU A 5 -13.06 54.69 -64.13
N SER A 6 -12.23 53.64 -63.91
CA SER A 6 -12.77 52.36 -63.39
C SER A 6 -11.78 51.54 -62.57
N HIS A 7 -10.76 52.17 -62.00
CA HIS A 7 -9.70 51.38 -61.32
C HIS A 7 -9.42 51.76 -59.85
N GLN A 8 -10.34 52.46 -59.19
CA GLN A 8 -10.12 52.89 -57.78
C GLN A 8 -11.11 52.33 -56.74
N LEU A 9 -11.97 51.36 -57.05
CA LEU A 9 -12.98 50.88 -56.11
C LEU A 9 -12.85 49.40 -55.68
N THR A 10 -11.79 48.68 -56.10
CA THR A 10 -11.65 47.26 -55.79
C THR A 10 -10.62 46.93 -54.70
N GLU A 11 -9.79 47.84 -54.20
CA GLU A 11 -8.77 47.54 -53.17
C GLU A 11 -9.20 47.74 -51.71
N SER A 12 -10.31 48.41 -51.43
CA SER A 12 -10.76 48.71 -50.06
C SER A 12 -11.47 47.53 -49.35
N HIS A 13 -11.95 46.51 -50.06
CA HIS A 13 -12.70 45.40 -49.44
C HIS A 13 -11.87 44.15 -49.15
N MET A 14 -10.62 44.08 -49.58
CA MET A 14 -9.80 42.86 -49.41
C MET A 14 -9.04 42.83 -48.11
N HIS A 15 -8.73 43.97 -47.48
CA HIS A 15 -8.02 44.03 -46.18
C HIS A 15 -8.90 43.85 -44.96
N LEU A 16 -10.23 44.08 -45.04
CA LEU A 16 -11.15 43.96 -43.90
C LEU A 16 -11.55 42.51 -43.60
N LYS A 17 -11.52 41.61 -44.61
CA LYS A 17 -11.83 40.18 -44.44
C LYS A 17 -10.65 39.35 -43.89
N SER A 18 -9.41 39.83 -44.09
CA SER A 18 -8.22 39.13 -43.57
C SER A 18 -7.99 39.37 -42.09
N SER A 19 -8.30 40.56 -41.57
CA SER A 19 -8.14 40.89 -40.14
C SER A 19 -9.15 40.19 -39.25
N PHE A 20 -10.38 39.91 -39.76
CA PHE A 20 -11.38 39.19 -39.00
C PHE A 20 -11.13 37.70 -38.84
N LYS A 21 -10.43 37.07 -39.79
CA LYS A 21 -10.03 35.66 -39.70
C LYS A 21 -8.87 35.42 -38.74
N LEU A 22 -7.96 36.39 -38.55
CA LEU A 22 -6.90 36.31 -37.56
C LEU A 22 -7.38 36.49 -36.11
N LEU A 23 -8.46 37.29 -35.90
CA LEU A 23 -9.00 37.54 -34.59
C LEU A 23 -9.78 36.35 -34.01
N VAL A 24 -10.38 35.51 -34.87
CA VAL A 24 -11.11 34.30 -34.47
C VAL A 24 -10.17 33.14 -34.14
N PHE A 25 -8.97 33.11 -34.75
CA PHE A 25 -7.99 32.06 -34.46
C PHE A 25 -7.19 32.30 -33.14
N ALA A 26 -7.11 33.54 -32.66
CA ALA A 26 -6.44 33.89 -31.42
C ALA A 26 -7.28 33.60 -30.14
N LEU A 27 -8.58 33.33 -30.28
CA LEU A 27 -9.49 33.08 -29.13
C LEU A 27 -9.60 31.59 -28.77
N PHE A 28 -8.95 30.69 -29.53
CA PHE A 28 -9.03 29.24 -29.28
C PHE A 28 -7.78 28.66 -28.60
N VAL A 29 -6.81 29.48 -28.20
CA VAL A 29 -5.57 29.07 -27.52
C VAL A 29 -5.60 29.55 -26.08
N GLY A 30 -6.49 29.02 -25.24
CA GLY A 30 -6.52 29.53 -23.88
C GLY A 30 -7.27 28.72 -22.83
N VAL A 31 -7.66 27.48 -23.11
CA VAL A 31 -8.16 26.60 -22.04
C VAL A 31 -7.24 25.39 -21.98
N SER A 32 -5.98 25.63 -21.60
CA SER A 32 -5.19 24.57 -20.98
C SER A 32 -5.87 24.29 -19.63
N THR A 33 -6.78 23.34 -19.61
CA THR A 33 -7.16 22.70 -18.34
C THR A 33 -5.87 22.15 -17.77
N GLN A 34 -5.27 22.86 -16.82
CA GLN A 34 -4.24 22.30 -15.98
C GLN A 34 -4.91 21.14 -15.24
N VAL A 35 -4.85 19.94 -15.81
CA VAL A 35 -5.06 18.73 -15.04
C VAL A 35 -3.91 18.72 -14.03
N SER A 36 -4.17 19.29 -12.87
CA SER A 36 -3.22 19.20 -11.75
C SER A 36 -3.04 17.70 -11.48
N ALA A 37 -1.89 17.17 -11.87
CA ALA A 37 -1.55 15.81 -11.51
C ALA A 37 -1.60 15.70 -10.00
N GLN A 38 -2.40 14.77 -9.48
CA GLN A 38 -2.57 14.60 -8.05
C GLN A 38 -1.23 14.21 -7.43
N THR A 39 -0.81 14.94 -6.40
CA THR A 39 0.45 14.68 -5.71
C THR A 39 0.36 13.42 -4.85
N VAL A 40 1.50 12.78 -4.56
CA VAL A 40 1.54 11.62 -3.65
C VAL A 40 1.00 11.98 -2.26
N ASP A 41 1.25 13.19 -1.77
CA ASP A 41 0.75 13.67 -0.48
C ASP A 41 -0.78 13.78 -0.46
N GLU A 42 -1.41 14.26 -1.53
CA GLU A 42 -2.87 14.31 -1.67
C GLU A 42 -3.49 12.92 -1.71
N ILE A 43 -2.87 11.97 -2.42
CA ILE A 43 -3.32 10.57 -2.47
C ILE A 43 -3.26 9.95 -1.08
N VAL A 44 -2.15 10.14 -0.36
CA VAL A 44 -1.98 9.64 1.01
C VAL A 44 -2.98 10.29 1.97
N SER A 45 -3.20 11.60 1.88
CA SER A 45 -4.20 12.30 2.71
C SER A 45 -5.61 11.72 2.52
N LYS A 46 -6.00 11.45 1.27
CA LYS A 46 -7.28 10.82 0.96
C LYS A 46 -7.34 9.37 1.45
N HIS A 47 -6.25 8.61 1.32
CA HIS A 47 -6.13 7.28 1.88
C HIS A 47 -6.32 7.28 3.40
N ILE A 48 -5.61 8.15 4.13
CA ILE A 48 -5.74 8.27 5.58
C ILE A 48 -7.19 8.58 5.98
N LYS A 49 -7.83 9.52 5.28
CA LYS A 49 -9.25 9.85 5.50
C LYS A 49 -10.16 8.65 5.25
N ALA A 50 -9.94 7.90 4.16
CA ALA A 50 -10.71 6.72 3.80
C ALA A 50 -10.55 5.59 4.82
N MET A 51 -9.35 5.43 5.39
CA MET A 51 -9.07 4.39 6.40
C MET A 51 -9.68 4.68 7.78
N GLY A 52 -10.24 5.87 8.03
CA GLY A 52 -10.88 6.22 9.31
C GLY A 52 -10.40 7.54 9.89
N GLY A 53 -9.42 8.17 9.24
CA GLY A 53 -8.91 9.50 9.58
C GLY A 53 -7.78 9.47 10.60
N GLU A 54 -7.10 10.61 10.69
CA GLU A 54 -5.93 10.82 11.54
C GLU A 54 -6.23 10.59 13.03
N ASP A 55 -7.39 11.07 13.50
CA ASP A 55 -7.79 10.93 14.91
C ASP A 55 -7.85 9.47 15.40
N LYS A 56 -8.22 8.56 14.51
CA LYS A 56 -8.30 7.13 14.83
C LYS A 56 -6.94 6.45 14.69
N LEU A 57 -6.25 6.71 13.58
CA LEU A 57 -4.95 6.10 13.30
C LEU A 57 -3.88 6.52 14.31
N SER A 58 -3.89 7.78 14.79
CA SER A 58 -2.95 8.27 15.80
C SER A 58 -3.10 7.59 17.17
N LYS A 59 -4.27 7.02 17.46
CA LYS A 59 -4.57 6.33 18.73
C LYS A 59 -4.37 4.83 18.67
N LEU A 60 -3.98 4.29 17.51
CA LEU A 60 -3.76 2.86 17.34
C LEU A 60 -2.47 2.42 18.02
N GLN A 61 -2.59 1.63 19.07
CA GLN A 61 -1.46 1.20 19.92
C GLN A 61 -1.22 -0.30 19.88
N SER A 62 -2.27 -1.09 19.69
CA SER A 62 -2.15 -2.54 19.68
C SER A 62 -3.25 -3.19 18.85
N MET A 63 -3.02 -4.45 18.46
CA MET A 63 -3.96 -5.23 17.67
C MET A 63 -3.82 -6.72 18.00
N LYS A 64 -4.96 -7.43 18.07
CA LYS A 64 -5.02 -8.89 18.03
C LYS A 64 -5.84 -9.32 16.82
N ILE A 65 -5.32 -10.28 16.07
CA ILE A 65 -5.95 -10.82 14.88
C ILE A 65 -6.01 -12.34 15.01
N THR A 66 -7.19 -12.91 14.84
CA THR A 66 -7.35 -14.34 14.57
C THR A 66 -7.74 -14.49 13.12
N ALA A 67 -7.01 -15.29 12.38
CA ALA A 67 -7.23 -15.53 10.95
C ALA A 67 -7.10 -17.01 10.63
N GLU A 68 -7.56 -17.37 9.46
CA GLU A 68 -7.40 -18.69 8.85
C GLU A 68 -6.78 -18.50 7.47
N MET A 69 -5.68 -19.19 7.20
CA MET A 69 -5.06 -19.19 5.89
C MET A 69 -5.37 -20.51 5.18
N ASP A 70 -5.91 -20.40 3.97
CA ASP A 70 -6.16 -21.54 3.10
C ASP A 70 -4.92 -21.75 2.20
N VAL A 71 -4.24 -22.86 2.40
CA VAL A 71 -3.05 -23.27 1.63
C VAL A 71 -3.22 -24.72 1.17
N MET A 72 -3.20 -24.99 -0.14
CA MET A 72 -3.28 -26.34 -0.70
C MET A 72 -4.41 -27.19 -0.08
N ASN A 73 -5.60 -26.61 0.07
CA ASN A 73 -6.78 -27.21 0.72
C ASN A 73 -6.63 -27.50 2.22
N MET A 74 -5.59 -26.97 2.88
CA MET A 74 -5.46 -27.03 4.33
C MET A 74 -5.84 -25.68 4.94
N LYS A 75 -6.59 -25.72 6.03
CA LYS A 75 -6.93 -24.55 6.85
C LYS A 75 -5.92 -24.43 7.98
N VAL A 76 -5.19 -23.34 7.96
CA VAL A 76 -4.10 -23.05 8.89
C VAL A 76 -4.53 -21.87 9.78
N PRO A 77 -4.84 -22.12 11.06
CA PRO A 77 -5.12 -21.04 12.01
C PRO A 77 -3.89 -20.19 12.27
N ILE A 78 -4.09 -18.88 12.31
CA ILE A 78 -3.05 -17.89 12.61
C ILE A 78 -3.58 -16.93 13.67
N ASN A 79 -2.80 -16.74 14.75
CA ASN A 79 -3.05 -15.72 15.76
C ASN A 79 -1.90 -14.71 15.71
N THR A 80 -2.22 -13.46 15.51
CA THR A 80 -1.24 -12.37 15.46
C THR A 80 -1.52 -11.35 16.55
N THR A 81 -0.49 -10.97 17.28
CA THR A 81 -0.55 -9.93 18.33
C THR A 81 0.51 -8.89 18.04
N ILE A 82 0.12 -7.61 18.05
CA ILE A 82 1.01 -6.50 17.69
C ILE A 82 0.88 -5.39 18.73
N ILE A 83 2.01 -4.81 19.14
CA ILE A 83 2.08 -3.50 19.81
C ILE A 83 2.83 -2.56 18.88
N GLN A 84 2.21 -1.41 18.58
CA GLN A 84 2.72 -0.40 17.65
C GLN A 84 4.18 -0.06 17.91
N ASN A 85 5.03 -0.25 16.91
CA ASN A 85 6.48 0.04 16.95
C ASN A 85 7.27 -0.69 18.06
N GLN A 86 6.70 -1.69 18.70
CA GLN A 86 7.35 -2.39 19.81
C GLN A 86 7.47 -3.88 19.58
N GLY A 87 6.38 -4.56 19.26
CA GLY A 87 6.38 -6.02 19.19
C GLY A 87 5.38 -6.58 18.20
N PHE A 88 5.75 -7.69 17.61
CA PHE A 88 4.93 -8.54 16.75
C PHE A 88 5.11 -9.99 17.18
N ARG A 89 4.04 -10.74 17.27
CA ARG A 89 4.05 -12.19 17.48
C ARG A 89 2.98 -12.84 16.64
N SER A 90 3.37 -13.86 15.87
CA SER A 90 2.47 -14.71 15.11
C SER A 90 2.62 -16.16 15.53
N GLU A 91 1.50 -16.82 15.76
CA GLU A 91 1.39 -18.24 16.02
C GLU A 91 0.56 -18.90 14.93
N THR A 92 1.15 -19.89 14.29
CA THR A 92 0.55 -20.62 13.18
C THR A 92 0.50 -22.10 13.53
N VAL A 93 -0.65 -22.75 13.36
CA VAL A 93 -0.82 -24.17 13.67
C VAL A 93 -0.92 -24.96 12.37
N VAL A 94 0.12 -25.75 12.07
CA VAL A 94 0.18 -26.60 10.86
C VAL A 94 0.20 -28.06 11.30
N GLN A 95 -0.81 -28.84 10.92
CA GLN A 95 -0.92 -30.26 11.28
C GLN A 95 -0.75 -30.55 12.80
N GLY A 96 -1.28 -29.66 13.65
CA GLY A 96 -1.18 -29.78 15.09
C GLY A 96 0.16 -29.30 15.69
N VAL A 97 1.10 -28.85 14.86
CA VAL A 97 2.38 -28.29 15.30
C VAL A 97 2.29 -26.76 15.30
N THR A 98 2.60 -26.13 16.44
CA THR A 98 2.64 -24.68 16.56
C THR A 98 3.99 -24.14 16.14
N ILE A 99 3.96 -23.23 15.16
CA ILE A 99 5.10 -22.42 14.72
C ILE A 99 4.90 -21.03 15.29
N VAL A 100 5.94 -20.48 15.94
CA VAL A 100 5.89 -19.15 16.54
C VAL A 100 6.99 -18.29 15.95
N GLN A 101 6.67 -17.05 15.66
CA GLN A 101 7.62 -16.03 15.23
C GLN A 101 7.33 -14.73 15.99
N ALA A 102 8.35 -14.11 16.56
CA ALA A 102 8.19 -12.88 17.33
C ALA A 102 9.33 -11.89 17.09
N ILE A 103 8.96 -10.60 17.13
CA ILE A 103 9.86 -9.45 17.16
C ILE A 103 9.62 -8.71 18.47
N ASN A 104 10.68 -8.28 19.12
CA ASN A 104 10.67 -7.42 20.30
C ASN A 104 11.73 -6.32 20.11
N GLY A 105 11.30 -5.16 19.66
CA GLY A 105 12.18 -4.06 19.26
C GLY A 105 13.16 -4.50 18.15
N ASN A 106 14.44 -4.54 18.49
CA ASN A 106 15.51 -4.89 17.56
C ASN A 106 15.94 -6.35 17.63
N THR A 107 15.23 -7.20 18.37
CA THR A 107 15.48 -8.62 18.49
C THR A 107 14.29 -9.42 17.98
N GLY A 108 14.54 -10.68 17.64
CA GLY A 108 13.47 -11.58 17.24
C GLY A 108 13.85 -13.03 17.51
N TRP A 109 12.85 -13.88 17.55
CA TRP A 109 13.03 -15.30 17.74
C TRP A 109 11.93 -16.10 17.05
N SER A 110 12.18 -17.38 16.84
CA SER A 110 11.21 -18.30 16.30
C SER A 110 11.27 -19.66 16.96
N ILE A 111 10.16 -20.38 16.93
CA ILE A 111 10.04 -21.81 17.19
C ILE A 111 9.44 -22.42 15.92
N ASN A 112 10.12 -23.37 15.31
CA ASN A 112 9.61 -24.11 14.15
C ASN A 112 10.02 -25.58 14.24
N PRO A 113 9.24 -26.42 14.94
CA PRO A 113 9.53 -27.82 15.08
C PRO A 113 9.59 -28.58 13.75
N MET A 114 8.83 -28.12 12.74
CA MET A 114 8.83 -28.75 11.39
C MET A 114 10.18 -28.53 10.67
N ALA A 115 10.93 -27.48 11.02
CA ALA A 115 12.28 -27.21 10.54
C ALA A 115 13.37 -27.69 11.51
N GLY A 116 13.04 -28.53 12.52
CA GLY A 116 13.97 -29.04 13.53
C GLY A 116 14.27 -28.06 14.67
N GLN A 117 13.59 -26.91 14.74
CA GLN A 117 13.76 -25.87 15.76
C GLN A 117 12.65 -25.98 16.82
N ALA A 118 12.72 -27.01 17.67
CA ALA A 118 11.71 -27.25 18.70
C ALA A 118 11.80 -26.29 19.91
N LYS A 119 12.91 -25.54 20.03
CA LYS A 119 13.12 -24.51 21.05
C LYS A 119 13.21 -23.14 20.41
N ALA A 120 12.96 -22.10 21.21
CA ALA A 120 13.12 -20.74 20.76
C ALA A 120 14.56 -20.48 20.29
N THR A 121 14.71 -19.98 19.09
CA THR A 121 15.99 -19.69 18.45
C THR A 121 15.98 -18.23 17.99
N ALA A 122 17.04 -17.49 18.30
CA ALA A 122 17.17 -16.10 17.88
C ALA A 122 17.17 -15.99 16.35
N LEU A 123 16.45 -15.02 15.84
CA LEU A 123 16.45 -14.69 14.41
C LEU A 123 17.73 -13.92 14.05
N PRO A 124 18.29 -14.13 12.86
CA PRO A 124 19.35 -13.30 12.33
C PRO A 124 18.92 -11.82 12.23
N GLU A 125 19.86 -10.90 12.38
CA GLU A 125 19.60 -9.45 12.33
C GLU A 125 18.86 -9.02 11.06
N GLU A 126 19.23 -9.58 9.91
CA GLU A 126 18.58 -9.28 8.62
C GLU A 126 17.10 -9.72 8.60
N ALA A 127 16.77 -10.86 9.22
CA ALA A 127 15.39 -11.31 9.35
C ALA A 127 14.59 -10.37 10.27
N VAL A 128 15.18 -9.93 11.39
CA VAL A 128 14.57 -8.96 12.29
C VAL A 128 14.30 -7.63 11.56
N LYS A 129 15.28 -7.12 10.81
CA LYS A 129 15.13 -5.89 10.01
C LYS A 129 14.01 -6.01 8.96
N SER A 130 13.90 -7.13 8.28
CA SER A 130 12.86 -7.35 7.28
C SER A 130 11.45 -7.39 7.89
N MET A 131 11.33 -7.91 9.11
CA MET A 131 10.07 -8.04 9.84
C MET A 131 9.73 -6.80 10.69
N ALA A 132 10.64 -5.86 10.89
CA ALA A 132 10.41 -4.69 11.75
C ALA A 132 9.17 -3.89 11.35
N SER A 133 8.84 -3.85 10.06
CA SER A 133 7.65 -3.17 9.55
C SER A 133 6.32 -3.84 9.92
N GLU A 134 6.33 -5.09 10.39
CA GLU A 134 5.12 -5.79 10.86
C GLU A 134 4.63 -5.21 12.20
N THR A 135 5.47 -4.45 12.91
CA THR A 135 5.07 -3.72 14.12
C THR A 135 4.38 -2.37 13.83
N ASP A 136 4.39 -1.91 12.56
CA ASP A 136 3.75 -0.64 12.17
C ASP A 136 2.29 -0.85 11.76
N LEU A 137 1.38 -0.59 12.68
CA LEU A 137 -0.06 -0.72 12.48
C LEU A 137 -0.68 0.39 11.63
N THR A 138 0.05 1.48 11.38
CA THR A 138 -0.51 2.71 10.83
C THR A 138 -0.12 2.98 9.37
N GLY A 139 0.73 2.12 8.79
CA GLY A 139 1.06 2.13 7.37
C GLY A 139 1.52 3.49 6.84
N LEU A 140 0.75 4.09 5.92
CA LEU A 140 1.07 5.38 5.30
C LEU A 140 0.84 6.59 6.23
N TYR A 141 0.14 6.43 7.35
CA TYR A 141 -0.05 7.53 8.30
C TYR A 141 1.30 7.97 8.88
N ASN A 142 1.55 9.27 8.91
CA ASN A 142 2.81 9.88 9.38
C ASN A 142 4.08 9.32 8.71
N TYR A 143 3.99 8.94 7.42
CA TYR A 143 5.10 8.32 6.72
C TYR A 143 6.39 9.15 6.73
N LYS A 144 6.29 10.51 6.65
CA LYS A 144 7.47 11.41 6.71
C LYS A 144 8.16 11.34 8.07
N GLN A 145 7.39 11.35 9.18
CA GLN A 145 7.93 11.25 10.54
C GLN A 145 8.58 9.88 10.81
N LYS A 146 8.07 8.83 10.17
CA LYS A 146 8.66 7.48 10.19
C LYS A 146 9.95 7.39 9.37
N GLY A 147 10.29 8.43 8.59
CA GLY A 147 11.43 8.43 7.68
C GLY A 147 11.20 7.61 6.40
N TYR A 148 9.94 7.36 6.04
CA TYR A 148 9.60 6.70 4.78
C TYR A 148 9.60 7.70 3.63
N GLN A 149 9.96 7.23 2.45
CA GLN A 149 9.89 8.02 1.22
C GLN A 149 8.81 7.43 0.31
N LEU A 150 8.01 8.30 -0.29
CA LEU A 150 6.97 7.90 -1.23
C LEU A 150 7.23 8.52 -2.60
N MET A 151 6.96 7.73 -3.64
CA MET A 151 7.01 8.14 -5.04
C MET A 151 5.73 7.67 -5.74
N LEU A 152 5.07 8.57 -6.45
CA LEU A 152 3.98 8.22 -7.36
C LEU A 152 4.60 7.75 -8.69
N ASP A 153 4.48 6.46 -8.98
CA ASP A 153 5.02 5.86 -10.21
C ASP A 153 4.07 6.03 -11.41
N GLY A 154 2.80 6.36 -11.13
CA GLY A 154 1.77 6.55 -12.16
C GLY A 154 0.43 5.93 -11.77
N GLU A 155 -0.36 5.61 -12.78
CA GLU A 155 -1.68 4.99 -12.65
C GLU A 155 -1.72 3.70 -13.47
N GLU A 156 -2.43 2.70 -12.96
CA GLU A 156 -2.61 1.41 -13.64
C GLU A 156 -4.09 0.95 -13.57
N ASP A 157 -4.41 -0.09 -14.34
CA ASP A 157 -5.65 -0.84 -14.22
C ASP A 157 -5.36 -2.15 -13.49
N LEU A 158 -5.97 -2.34 -12.33
CA LEU A 158 -5.84 -3.55 -11.52
C LEU A 158 -7.18 -4.32 -11.57
N ALA A 159 -7.29 -5.26 -12.49
CA ALA A 159 -8.50 -6.09 -12.68
C ALA A 159 -9.79 -5.25 -12.82
N GLY A 160 -9.73 -4.15 -13.57
CA GLY A 160 -10.83 -3.22 -13.82
C GLY A 160 -10.95 -2.07 -12.82
N ALA A 161 -10.19 -2.06 -11.73
CA ALA A 161 -10.11 -0.93 -10.81
C ALA A 161 -8.96 0.00 -11.22
N LYS A 162 -9.24 1.29 -11.39
CA LYS A 162 -8.20 2.30 -11.59
C LYS A 162 -7.47 2.56 -10.29
N VAL A 163 -6.14 2.49 -10.31
CA VAL A 163 -5.29 2.61 -9.11
C VAL A 163 -4.14 3.57 -9.34
N TYR A 164 -3.72 4.23 -8.26
CA TYR A 164 -2.41 4.89 -8.17
C TYR A 164 -1.38 3.85 -7.75
N LYS A 165 -0.25 3.84 -8.43
CA LYS A 165 0.91 3.03 -8.06
C LYS A 165 1.88 3.90 -7.27
N VAL A 166 2.07 3.56 -6.00
CA VAL A 166 2.90 4.34 -5.07
C VAL A 166 3.97 3.45 -4.46
N THR A 167 5.22 3.71 -4.84
CA THR A 167 6.37 3.06 -4.21
C THR A 167 6.67 3.72 -2.87
N MET A 168 6.70 2.92 -1.81
CA MET A 168 7.14 3.29 -0.47
C MET A 168 8.50 2.66 -0.17
N THR A 169 9.48 3.49 0.15
CA THR A 169 10.78 3.04 0.66
C THR A 169 10.81 3.25 2.17
N LEU A 170 10.95 2.16 2.92
CA LEU A 170 11.05 2.18 4.38
C LEU A 170 12.42 2.69 4.82
N LYS A 171 12.56 3.08 6.12
CA LYS A 171 13.81 3.57 6.67
C LYS A 171 15.00 2.58 6.54
N ASN A 172 14.71 1.28 6.52
CA ASN A 172 15.69 0.21 6.33
C ASN A 172 16.00 -0.11 4.85
N GLY A 173 15.45 0.67 3.90
CA GLY A 173 15.64 0.51 2.46
C GLY A 173 14.70 -0.50 1.80
N VAL A 174 13.89 -1.24 2.55
CA VAL A 174 12.87 -2.15 1.98
C VAL A 174 11.85 -1.35 1.17
N LYS A 175 11.54 -1.85 -0.03
CA LYS A 175 10.58 -1.22 -0.93
C LYS A 175 9.26 -2.01 -0.96
N ARG A 176 8.16 -1.28 -0.87
CA ARG A 176 6.79 -1.79 -1.08
C ARG A 176 6.10 -0.94 -2.13
N ILE A 177 5.38 -1.57 -3.03
CA ILE A 177 4.55 -0.88 -4.02
C ILE A 177 3.10 -1.04 -3.57
N ASN A 178 2.44 0.08 -3.32
CA ASN A 178 1.04 0.13 -2.92
C ASN A 178 0.19 0.55 -4.10
N TYR A 179 -0.83 -0.24 -4.41
CA TYR A 179 -1.82 0.05 -5.45
C TYR A 179 -3.07 0.58 -4.77
N ILE A 180 -3.27 1.89 -4.82
CA ILE A 180 -4.32 2.61 -4.11
C ILE A 180 -5.47 2.89 -5.07
N SER A 181 -6.68 2.42 -4.75
CA SER A 181 -7.87 2.66 -5.56
C SER A 181 -8.14 4.16 -5.74
N LYS A 182 -8.45 4.57 -6.97
CA LYS A 182 -8.85 5.96 -7.25
C LYS A 182 -10.26 6.28 -6.74
N ASP A 183 -11.10 5.28 -6.55
CA ASP A 183 -12.48 5.44 -6.13
C ASP A 183 -12.62 5.43 -4.59
N THR A 184 -12.00 4.45 -3.93
CA THR A 184 -12.15 4.24 -2.48
C THR A 184 -10.96 4.74 -1.67
N PHE A 185 -9.81 4.96 -2.30
CA PHE A 185 -8.50 5.23 -1.67
C PHE A 185 -8.02 4.11 -0.73
N TYR A 186 -8.60 2.92 -0.80
CA TYR A 186 -8.04 1.74 -0.12
C TYR A 186 -6.85 1.19 -0.89
N ILE A 187 -5.91 0.57 -0.19
CA ILE A 187 -4.83 -0.20 -0.81
C ILE A 187 -5.42 -1.54 -1.23
N LEU A 188 -5.51 -1.80 -2.53
CA LEU A 188 -6.06 -3.05 -3.07
C LEU A 188 -4.98 -4.12 -3.27
N LYS A 189 -3.73 -3.71 -3.47
CA LYS A 189 -2.60 -4.62 -3.65
C LYS A 189 -1.33 -4.02 -3.05
N ILE A 190 -0.53 -4.87 -2.44
CA ILE A 190 0.83 -4.55 -2.00
C ILE A 190 1.78 -5.53 -2.67
N VAL A 191 2.85 -5.02 -3.27
CA VAL A 191 3.98 -5.83 -3.74
C VAL A 191 5.20 -5.49 -2.91
N ALA A 192 5.82 -6.49 -2.30
CA ALA A 192 7.06 -6.34 -1.53
C ALA A 192 8.18 -7.15 -2.18
N LYS A 193 9.37 -6.55 -2.24
CA LYS A 193 10.59 -7.22 -2.71
C LYS A 193 11.56 -7.30 -1.55
N THR A 194 11.99 -8.51 -1.23
CA THR A 194 12.96 -8.79 -0.17
C THR A 194 14.07 -9.67 -0.72
N ASN A 195 15.29 -9.51 -0.20
CA ASN A 195 16.37 -10.42 -0.50
C ASN A 195 16.53 -11.41 0.66
N VAL A 196 16.42 -12.69 0.37
CA VAL A 196 16.60 -13.77 1.36
C VAL A 196 17.72 -14.66 0.87
N ASN A 197 18.83 -14.69 1.61
CA ASN A 197 20.01 -15.49 1.28
C ASN A 197 20.55 -15.25 -0.16
N GLY A 198 20.52 -13.99 -0.62
CA GLY A 198 20.96 -13.61 -1.98
C GLY A 198 19.93 -13.84 -3.08
N GLN A 199 18.76 -14.36 -2.78
CA GLN A 199 17.64 -14.50 -3.71
C GLN A 199 16.63 -13.37 -3.52
N ASP A 200 16.27 -12.71 -4.60
CA ASP A 200 15.17 -11.74 -4.61
C ASP A 200 13.84 -12.46 -4.60
N ILE A 201 13.09 -12.28 -3.53
CA ILE A 201 11.74 -12.80 -3.37
C ILE A 201 10.76 -11.65 -3.53
N GLU A 202 9.83 -11.80 -4.46
CA GLU A 202 8.68 -10.91 -4.61
C GLU A 202 7.45 -11.57 -4.01
N SER A 203 6.72 -10.83 -3.19
CA SER A 203 5.42 -11.23 -2.66
C SER A 203 4.36 -10.22 -3.04
N GLU A 204 3.20 -10.71 -3.45
CA GLU A 204 2.01 -9.92 -3.72
C GLU A 204 0.94 -10.24 -2.71
N ASN A 205 0.25 -9.21 -2.24
CA ASN A 205 -0.89 -9.32 -1.33
C ASN A 205 -2.05 -8.51 -1.92
N MET A 206 -3.05 -9.20 -2.45
CA MET A 206 -4.32 -8.62 -2.92
C MET A 206 -5.27 -8.52 -1.73
N GLN A 207 -5.83 -7.34 -1.50
CA GLN A 207 -6.68 -7.03 -0.35
C GLN A 207 -8.13 -6.78 -0.79
N SER A 208 -9.08 -7.33 -0.04
CA SER A 208 -10.51 -7.18 -0.29
C SER A 208 -11.33 -7.29 1.00
N ASP A 209 -12.67 -7.21 0.88
CA ASP A 209 -13.59 -7.32 2.01
C ASP A 209 -13.24 -6.34 3.13
N PHE A 210 -13.17 -5.04 2.79
CA PHE A 210 -12.86 -3.99 3.77
C PHE A 210 -14.02 -3.80 4.74
N ARG A 211 -13.76 -3.98 6.03
CA ARG A 211 -14.73 -3.82 7.12
C ARG A 211 -14.23 -2.81 8.14
N GLN A 212 -15.15 -2.12 8.77
CA GLN A 212 -14.84 -1.14 9.80
C GLN A 212 -14.80 -1.80 11.18
N VAL A 213 -13.69 -1.59 11.91
CA VAL A 213 -13.55 -1.96 13.33
C VAL A 213 -13.04 -0.74 14.09
N ASP A 214 -13.77 -0.32 15.13
CA ASP A 214 -13.50 0.89 15.94
C ASP A 214 -13.29 2.17 15.11
N GLY A 215 -13.96 2.25 13.95
CA GLY A 215 -13.90 3.39 13.06
C GLY A 215 -12.73 3.38 12.06
N ILE A 216 -11.90 2.33 12.05
CA ILE A 216 -10.81 2.12 11.08
C ILE A 216 -11.20 0.99 10.13
N TYR A 217 -10.92 1.15 8.84
CA TYR A 217 -11.18 0.13 7.84
C TYR A 217 -9.98 -0.82 7.69
N TYR A 218 -10.24 -2.13 7.68
CA TYR A 218 -9.25 -3.19 7.52
C TYR A 218 -9.69 -4.17 6.42
N PRO A 219 -8.78 -4.70 5.59
CA PRO A 219 -9.10 -5.80 4.69
C PRO A 219 -9.29 -7.09 5.51
N PHE A 220 -10.42 -7.75 5.36
CA PHE A 220 -10.71 -9.02 6.03
C PHE A 220 -10.33 -10.23 5.20
N THR A 221 -10.08 -10.04 3.92
CA THR A 221 -9.59 -11.07 3.01
C THR A 221 -8.33 -10.59 2.29
N SER A 222 -7.33 -11.43 2.24
CA SER A 222 -6.10 -11.23 1.47
C SER A 222 -5.77 -12.48 0.68
N GLU A 223 -5.37 -12.32 -0.59
CA GLU A 223 -4.76 -13.37 -1.38
C GLU A 223 -3.27 -13.07 -1.53
N VAL A 224 -2.45 -13.97 -0.99
CA VAL A 224 -0.99 -13.82 -1.00
C VAL A 224 -0.39 -14.81 -1.99
N SER A 225 0.51 -14.33 -2.84
CA SER A 225 1.38 -15.15 -3.68
C SER A 225 2.84 -14.72 -3.53
N THR A 226 3.77 -15.63 -3.76
CA THR A 226 5.20 -15.33 -3.63
C THR A 226 6.01 -16.06 -4.70
N SER A 227 7.06 -15.40 -5.19
CA SER A 227 7.99 -16.03 -6.15
C SER A 227 8.75 -17.22 -5.56
N ALA A 228 8.80 -17.35 -4.22
CA ALA A 228 9.39 -18.52 -3.54
C ALA A 228 8.52 -19.78 -3.68
N MET A 229 7.22 -19.63 -3.97
CA MET A 229 6.26 -20.73 -4.18
C MET A 229 5.42 -20.45 -5.43
N PRO A 230 6.01 -20.54 -6.64
CA PRO A 230 5.34 -20.18 -7.88
C PRO A 230 4.05 -20.99 -8.08
N GLY A 231 2.98 -20.30 -8.49
CA GLY A 231 1.68 -20.92 -8.74
C GLY A 231 0.85 -21.23 -7.49
N THR A 232 1.39 -21.01 -6.28
CA THR A 232 0.64 -21.18 -5.04
C THR A 232 0.02 -19.84 -4.62
N LYS A 233 -1.30 -19.84 -4.43
CA LYS A 233 -2.06 -18.75 -3.83
C LYS A 233 -2.53 -19.17 -2.45
N MET A 234 -2.35 -18.28 -1.49
CA MET A 234 -2.74 -18.48 -0.10
C MET A 234 -3.82 -17.44 0.24
N ALA A 235 -5.02 -17.88 0.58
CA ALA A 235 -6.09 -16.99 0.98
C ALA A 235 -6.08 -16.84 2.51
N LEU A 236 -5.86 -15.63 3.00
CA LEU A 236 -5.93 -15.27 4.41
C LEU A 236 -7.29 -14.62 4.69
N ASN A 237 -8.04 -15.19 5.62
CA ASN A 237 -9.36 -14.70 6.03
C ASN A 237 -9.34 -14.35 7.51
N ILE A 238 -9.51 -13.07 7.86
CA ILE A 238 -9.61 -12.60 9.23
C ILE A 238 -10.95 -13.03 9.82
N LYS A 239 -10.93 -13.69 10.97
CA LYS A 239 -12.11 -14.10 11.72
C LYS A 239 -12.47 -13.08 12.78
N THR A 240 -11.47 -12.61 13.55
CA THR A 240 -11.63 -11.54 14.55
C THR A 240 -10.47 -10.57 14.46
N LEU A 241 -10.78 -9.30 14.70
CA LEU A 241 -9.80 -8.22 14.82
C LEU A 241 -10.20 -7.35 16.00
N GLU A 242 -9.29 -7.20 16.98
CA GLU A 242 -9.46 -6.35 18.15
C GLU A 242 -8.49 -5.17 18.05
N VAL A 243 -9.01 -3.97 18.21
CA VAL A 243 -8.24 -2.72 18.19
C VAL A 243 -7.98 -2.28 19.63
N ASN A 244 -6.74 -1.93 19.92
CA ASN A 244 -6.27 -1.47 21.22
C ASN A 244 -6.57 -2.42 22.41
N PRO A 245 -6.50 -3.76 22.23
CA PRO A 245 -6.59 -4.66 23.38
C PRO A 245 -5.41 -4.44 24.33
N LYS A 246 -5.62 -4.66 25.63
CA LYS A 246 -4.53 -4.67 26.60
C LYS A 246 -3.65 -5.90 26.36
N ILE A 247 -2.37 -5.67 26.09
CA ILE A 247 -1.38 -6.71 25.79
C ILE A 247 -0.23 -6.59 26.79
N ASP A 248 0.20 -7.71 27.38
CA ASP A 248 1.42 -7.77 28.16
C ASP A 248 2.62 -7.86 27.19
N PRO A 249 3.54 -6.88 27.18
CA PRO A 249 4.72 -6.91 26.31
C PRO A 249 5.63 -8.13 26.53
N ALA A 250 5.54 -8.80 27.66
CA ALA A 250 6.34 -9.99 27.96
C ALA A 250 6.11 -11.14 26.96
N ILE A 251 4.96 -11.17 26.26
CA ILE A 251 4.69 -12.20 25.24
C ILE A 251 5.63 -12.15 24.04
N PHE A 252 6.32 -11.03 23.80
CA PHE A 252 7.29 -10.88 22.71
C PHE A 252 8.70 -11.30 23.11
N ALA A 253 8.97 -11.45 24.42
CA ALA A 253 10.25 -11.89 24.91
C ALA A 253 10.52 -13.35 24.50
N MET A 254 11.80 -13.66 24.17
CA MET A 254 12.21 -15.03 23.89
C MET A 254 12.03 -15.88 25.17
N PRO A 255 11.29 -16.98 25.11
CA PRO A 255 11.17 -17.86 26.25
C PRO A 255 12.50 -18.55 26.58
N ASN A 256 12.72 -18.84 27.85
CA ASN A 256 13.90 -19.55 28.36
C ASN A 256 13.95 -21.01 27.90
#